data_e7341befafebd923d0fd8f63347bf7c4
#
_entry.id   e7341befafebd923d0fd8f63347bf7c4
#
_cell.length_a   1.000
_cell.length_b   1.000
_cell.length_c   1.000
_cell.angle_alpha   90.00
_cell.angle_beta   90.00
_cell.angle_gamma   90.00
#
_symmetry.space_group_name_H-M   'P 1'
#
loop_
_entity.id
_entity.type
_entity.pdbx_description
1 polymer ?
#
loop_
_entity_poly.entity_id
_entity_poly.type
_entity_poly.pdbx_seq_one_letter_code
_entity_poly.pdbx_strand_id
1 'polypeptide(L)'
;MAQIVTNEKGFKIIHVETLDMWAIGSPAKCDYCTADMATPDGGYYIAVLNKIYCPQCYKRWLSEACRHPQDAPIEDRNYNTYRQIFYFK
;
A
#
# COMPACT_ATOMS: atom_id res chain seq x y z
N MET A 1 1.11 13.09 2.94
CA MET A 1 0.89 13.02 1.51
C MET A 1 1.42 11.70 0.96
N ALA A 2 0.65 11.04 0.10
CA ALA A 2 1.06 9.75 -0.42
C ALA A 2 2.34 9.84 -1.25
N GLN A 3 3.19 8.84 -1.16
CA GLN A 3 4.48 8.81 -1.86
C GLN A 3 4.72 7.43 -2.46
N ILE A 4 5.27 7.42 -3.68
CA ILE A 4 5.67 6.17 -4.32
C ILE A 4 6.96 5.68 -3.65
N VAL A 5 6.95 4.40 -3.25
CA VAL A 5 8.07 3.79 -2.54
C VAL A 5 8.68 2.70 -3.42
N THR A 6 10.00 2.71 -3.53
CA THR A 6 10.71 1.64 -4.23
C THR A 6 11.20 0.58 -3.25
N ASN A 7 11.42 -0.63 -3.76
CA ASN A 7 11.94 -1.73 -2.96
C ASN A 7 12.79 -2.65 -3.85
N GLU A 8 13.59 -3.49 -3.22
CA GLU A 8 14.52 -4.36 -3.93
C GLU A 8 13.85 -5.42 -4.80
N LYS A 9 12.59 -5.72 -4.55
CA LYS A 9 11.86 -6.75 -5.29
C LYS A 9 11.05 -6.22 -6.46
N GLY A 10 10.98 -4.90 -6.61
CA GLY A 10 10.28 -4.28 -7.74
C GLY A 10 8.77 -4.23 -7.62
N PHE A 11 8.20 -4.45 -6.44
CA PHE A 11 6.77 -4.30 -6.22
C PHE A 11 6.36 -2.83 -6.26
N LYS A 12 5.17 -2.55 -6.75
CA LYS A 12 4.61 -1.20 -6.78
C LYS A 12 3.89 -0.91 -5.48
N ILE A 13 4.44 0.01 -4.71
CA ILE A 13 3.98 0.32 -3.35
C ILE A 13 3.76 1.82 -3.24
N ILE A 14 2.70 2.22 -2.52
CA ILE A 14 2.44 3.63 -2.22
C ILE A 14 2.41 3.77 -0.70
N HIS A 15 3.31 4.58 -0.15
CA HIS A 15 3.25 4.94 1.26
C HIS A 15 2.13 5.96 1.45
N VAL A 16 1.20 5.69 2.37
CA VAL A 16 0.04 6.54 2.61
C VAL A 16 0.02 6.99 4.06
N GLU A 17 -0.31 8.25 4.26
CA GLU A 17 -0.50 8.81 5.59
C GLU A 17 -1.93 8.61 6.06
N THR A 18 -2.16 8.80 7.35
CA THR A 18 -3.50 8.67 7.93
C THR A 18 -4.54 9.51 7.19
N LEU A 19 -4.20 10.76 6.88
CA LEU A 19 -5.13 11.65 6.19
C LEU A 19 -5.46 11.13 4.78
N ASP A 20 -4.49 10.54 4.09
CA ASP A 20 -4.73 9.95 2.78
C ASP A 20 -5.74 8.82 2.86
N MET A 21 -5.61 7.97 3.88
CA MET A 21 -6.52 6.85 4.08
C MET A 21 -7.93 7.33 4.44
N TRP A 22 -8.04 8.29 5.35
CA TRP A 22 -9.34 8.84 5.74
C TRP A 22 -10.03 9.52 4.57
N ALA A 23 -9.27 10.17 3.70
CA ALA A 23 -9.84 10.89 2.55
C ALA A 23 -10.54 9.95 1.57
N ILE A 24 -10.15 8.68 1.51
CA ILE A 24 -10.79 7.69 0.65
C ILE A 24 -11.79 6.80 1.41
N GLY A 25 -12.09 7.16 2.66
CA GLY A 25 -13.03 6.39 3.48
C GLY A 25 -12.45 5.17 4.16
N SER A 26 -11.13 5.03 4.16
CA SER A 26 -10.48 3.92 4.86
C SER A 26 -10.50 4.14 6.38
N PRO A 27 -10.72 3.09 7.19
CA PRO A 27 -10.67 3.23 8.65
C PRO A 27 -9.25 3.35 9.20
N ALA A 28 -8.22 3.39 8.35
CA ALA A 28 -6.80 3.43 8.73
C ALA A 28 -6.43 2.24 9.64
N LYS A 29 -6.89 1.07 9.26
CA LYS A 29 -6.55 -0.19 9.92
C LYS A 29 -5.81 -1.10 8.97
N CYS A 30 -4.81 -1.81 9.48
CA CYS A 30 -4.06 -2.78 8.67
C CYS A 30 -4.98 -3.89 8.17
N ASP A 31 -4.90 -4.19 6.88
CA ASP A 31 -5.73 -5.25 6.29
C ASP A 31 -5.29 -6.65 6.71
N TYR A 32 -4.14 -6.77 7.34
CA TYR A 32 -3.62 -8.05 7.79
C TYR A 32 -3.82 -8.25 9.29
N CYS A 33 -3.29 -7.36 10.12
CA CYS A 33 -3.31 -7.52 11.57
C CYS A 33 -4.32 -6.62 12.28
N THR A 34 -5.03 -5.78 11.54
CA THR A 34 -6.03 -4.82 12.05
C THR A 34 -5.44 -3.75 12.97
N ALA A 35 -4.12 -3.62 13.02
CA ALA A 35 -3.49 -2.59 13.83
C ALA A 35 -3.91 -1.19 13.36
N ASP A 36 -3.95 -0.25 14.31
CA ASP A 36 -4.29 1.13 14.01
C ASP A 36 -3.13 1.79 13.26
N MET A 37 -3.42 2.35 12.09
CA MET A 37 -2.46 3.10 11.29
C MET A 37 -2.66 4.61 11.39
N ALA A 38 -3.47 5.07 12.31
CA ALA A 38 -3.61 6.50 12.61
C ALA A 38 -2.41 6.98 13.44
N THR A 39 -1.23 6.84 12.86
CA THR A 39 0.06 7.16 13.48
C THR A 39 0.89 7.94 12.48
N PRO A 40 1.99 8.61 12.92
CA PRO A 40 2.85 9.33 11.99
C PRO A 40 3.45 8.46 10.89
N ASP A 41 3.57 7.15 11.12
CA ASP A 41 4.14 6.23 10.12
C ASP A 41 3.15 5.86 9.01
N GLY A 42 1.84 5.98 9.27
CA GLY A 42 0.81 5.64 8.28
C GLY A 42 0.81 4.16 7.90
N GLY A 43 0.70 3.89 6.59
CA GLY A 43 0.66 2.54 6.07
C GLY A 43 1.22 2.44 4.66
N TYR A 44 1.19 1.23 4.09
CA TYR A 44 1.70 0.97 2.75
C TYR A 44 0.63 0.27 1.92
N TYR A 45 0.24 0.90 0.81
CA TYR A 45 -0.64 0.27 -0.15
C TYR A 45 0.16 -0.64 -1.06
N ILE A 46 -0.21 -1.92 -1.07
CA ILE A 46 0.47 -2.95 -1.87
C ILE A 46 -0.41 -3.27 -3.07
N ALA A 47 -0.01 -2.80 -4.25
CA ALA A 47 -0.84 -2.88 -5.45
C ALA A 47 -1.14 -4.32 -5.86
N VAL A 48 -0.17 -5.22 -5.77
CA VAL A 48 -0.35 -6.61 -6.18
C VAL A 48 -1.39 -7.33 -5.30
N LEU A 49 -1.51 -6.92 -4.03
CA LEU A 49 -2.50 -7.47 -3.11
C LEU A 49 -3.79 -6.66 -3.05
N ASN A 50 -3.73 -5.42 -3.52
CA ASN A 50 -4.82 -4.44 -3.39
C ASN A 50 -5.20 -4.24 -1.91
N LYS A 51 -4.19 -4.11 -1.04
CA LYS A 51 -4.37 -3.99 0.41
C LYS A 51 -3.43 -2.97 0.99
N ILE A 52 -3.81 -2.40 2.14
CA ILE A 52 -2.98 -1.46 2.89
C ILE A 52 -2.52 -2.15 4.18
N TYR A 53 -1.21 -2.27 4.36
CA TYR A 53 -0.61 -2.90 5.52
C TYR A 53 0.09 -1.86 6.40
N CYS A 54 0.13 -2.11 7.71
CA CYS A 54 0.95 -1.30 8.61
C CYS A 54 2.43 -1.54 8.31
N PRO A 55 3.34 -0.64 8.77
CA PRO A 55 4.75 -0.78 8.44
C PRO A 55 5.36 -2.13 8.82
N GLN A 56 4.97 -2.71 9.95
CA GLN A 56 5.49 -4.00 10.38
C GLN A 56 5.02 -5.13 9.47
N CYS A 57 3.73 -5.16 9.13
CA CYS A 57 3.20 -6.18 8.23
C CYS A 57 3.76 -6.03 6.82
N TYR A 58 3.96 -4.80 6.36
CA TYR A 58 4.57 -4.54 5.07
C TYR A 58 5.98 -5.10 5.01
N LYS A 59 6.81 -4.82 6.01
CA LYS A 59 8.18 -5.33 6.05
C LYS A 59 8.21 -6.85 6.05
N ARG A 60 7.36 -7.46 6.85
CA ARG A 60 7.29 -8.92 6.94
C ARG A 60 6.86 -9.53 5.61
N TRP A 61 5.81 -8.96 5.01
CA TRP A 61 5.34 -9.41 3.71
C TRP A 61 6.44 -9.28 2.66
N LEU A 62 7.12 -8.14 2.61
CA LEU A 62 8.16 -7.89 1.62
C LEU A 62 9.31 -8.88 1.75
N SER A 63 9.68 -9.26 2.98
CA SER A 63 10.77 -10.20 3.20
C SER A 63 10.44 -11.61 2.69
N GLU A 64 9.16 -11.98 2.63
CA GLU A 64 8.71 -13.31 2.25
C GLU A 64 8.16 -13.37 0.84
N ALA A 65 7.77 -12.23 0.26
CA ALA A 65 7.06 -12.19 -1.01
C ALA A 65 7.95 -12.56 -2.17
N CYS A 66 7.36 -13.29 -3.13
CA CYS A 66 7.98 -13.58 -4.42
C CYS A 66 7.17 -12.89 -5.50
N ARG A 67 7.86 -12.19 -6.41
CA ARG A 67 7.19 -11.50 -7.50
C ARG A 67 6.93 -12.48 -8.65
N HIS A 68 5.66 -12.55 -9.07
CA HIS A 68 5.25 -13.43 -10.17
C HIS A 68 4.87 -12.57 -11.39
N PRO A 69 5.46 -12.82 -12.56
CA PRO A 69 5.15 -12.01 -13.75
C PRO A 69 3.68 -12.02 -14.15
N GLN A 70 2.95 -13.11 -13.89
CA GLN A 70 1.53 -13.18 -14.21
C GLN A 70 0.67 -12.22 -13.40
N ASP A 71 1.18 -11.70 -12.30
CA ASP A 71 0.46 -10.73 -11.47
C ASP A 71 0.65 -9.29 -11.94
N ALA A 72 1.56 -9.05 -12.89
CA ALA A 72 1.88 -7.70 -13.33
C ALA A 72 0.67 -6.91 -13.85
N PRO A 73 -0.23 -7.48 -14.67
CA PRO A 73 -1.40 -6.72 -15.12
C PRO A 73 -2.32 -6.29 -13.99
N ILE A 74 -2.50 -7.15 -12.97
CA ILE A 74 -3.32 -6.82 -11.80
C ILE A 74 -2.65 -5.74 -10.98
N GLU A 75 -1.35 -5.88 -10.74
CA GLU A 75 -0.58 -4.89 -10.00
C GLU A 75 -0.63 -3.52 -10.68
N ASP A 76 -0.41 -3.48 -11.99
CA ASP A 76 -0.41 -2.23 -12.75
C ASP A 76 -1.77 -1.55 -12.71
N ARG A 77 -2.85 -2.31 -12.86
CA ARG A 77 -4.21 -1.77 -12.81
C ARG A 77 -4.50 -1.16 -11.45
N ASN A 78 -4.20 -1.89 -10.38
CA ASN A 78 -4.44 -1.42 -9.03
C ASN A 78 -3.57 -0.20 -8.72
N TYR A 79 -2.31 -0.24 -9.10
CA TYR A 79 -1.37 0.85 -8.87
C TYR A 79 -1.84 2.13 -9.56
N ASN A 80 -2.24 2.04 -10.84
CA ASN A 80 -2.69 3.21 -11.58
C ASN A 80 -3.96 3.80 -10.99
N THR A 81 -4.90 2.94 -10.56
CA THR A 81 -6.15 3.38 -9.95
C THR A 81 -5.87 4.12 -8.63
N TYR A 82 -5.11 3.51 -7.73
CA TYR A 82 -4.88 4.09 -6.41
C TYR A 82 -3.91 5.25 -6.44
N ARG A 83 -2.98 5.27 -7.38
CA ARG A 83 -2.13 6.44 -7.58
C ARG A 83 -2.96 7.66 -7.90
N GLN A 84 -3.96 7.54 -8.76
CA GLN A 84 -4.88 8.64 -9.07
C GLN A 84 -5.70 9.03 -7.84
N ILE A 85 -6.22 8.06 -7.11
CA ILE A 85 -7.03 8.33 -5.92
C ILE A 85 -6.22 9.11 -4.89
N PHE A 86 -4.96 8.74 -4.66
CA PHE A 86 -4.14 9.39 -3.63
C PHE A 86 -3.54 10.71 -4.08
N TYR A 87 -3.29 10.92 -5.37
CA TYR A 87 -2.57 12.11 -5.84
C TYR A 87 -3.45 13.17 -6.51
N PHE A 88 -4.67 12.83 -6.90
CA PHE A 88 -5.53 13.76 -7.63
C PHE A 88 -6.82 14.11 -6.87
N LYS A 89 -6.71 14.17 -5.59
CA LYS A 89 -7.86 14.55 -4.77
C LYS A 89 -8.02 16.06 -4.61
#